data_f51b5f54bc9495712aaeecfc0d88fa31
#
_entry.id   f51b5f54bc9495712aaeecfc0d88fa31
#
_cell.length_a   1.000
_cell.length_b   1.000
_cell.length_c   1.000
_cell.angle_alpha   90.00
_cell.angle_beta   90.00
_cell.angle_gamma   90.00
#
_symmetry.space_group_name_H-M   'P 1'
#
loop_
_entity.id
_entity.type
_entity.pdbx_description
1 polymer ?
#
loop_
_entity_poly.entity_id
_entity_poly.type
_entity_poly.pdbx_seq_one_letter_code
_entity_poly.pdbx_strand_id
1 'polypeptide(L)'
;GLGDVYKRQRTVCVYGMFEREGVAYFCGLDNVTDDIRTFRCDRIVRAWRPSKAYVIPANFNLNDYLFFEFDFADRPPVAATFSFAPQTQIDMINGLTRGRGELAHTDAGWTWTVDVRDLEAAASFCMAHAMDGMRPVAPKSLKQAWNHLIERTVHEHARA
;
A
#
# COMPACT_ATOMS: atom_id res chain seq x y z
N GLY A 1 -28.39 -3.85 20.23
CA GLY A 1 -27.40 -3.52 21.25
C GLY A 1 -26.17 -2.83 20.65
N LEU A 2 -25.32 -2.25 21.48
CA LEU A 2 -24.09 -1.58 21.03
C LEU A 2 -23.16 -2.52 20.24
N GLY A 3 -23.21 -3.83 20.49
CA GLY A 3 -22.45 -4.84 19.74
C GLY A 3 -22.89 -4.98 18.28
N ASP A 4 -24.12 -4.68 17.94
CA ASP A 4 -24.66 -4.82 16.59
C ASP A 4 -24.22 -3.68 15.67
N VAL A 5 -23.86 -2.53 16.23
CA VAL A 5 -23.38 -1.37 15.46
C VAL A 5 -22.06 -1.67 14.75
N TYR A 6 -21.24 -2.57 15.31
CA TYR A 6 -19.91 -2.92 14.78
C TYR A 6 -19.90 -4.19 13.93
N LYS A 7 -21.00 -4.94 13.91
CA LYS A 7 -21.10 -6.18 13.11
C LYS A 7 -21.86 -5.87 11.82
N ARG A 8 -21.12 -5.88 10.73
CA ARG A 8 -21.68 -5.71 9.40
C ARG A 8 -21.70 -7.03 8.67
N GLN A 9 -22.88 -7.43 8.22
CA GLN A 9 -23.02 -8.58 7.34
C GLN A 9 -22.92 -8.14 5.89
N ARG A 10 -22.09 -8.83 5.12
CA ARG A 10 -21.95 -8.60 3.69
C ARG A 10 -21.60 -9.89 2.95
N THR A 11 -21.96 -9.96 1.71
CA THR A 11 -21.54 -11.03 0.81
C THR A 11 -20.39 -10.52 -0.05
N VAL A 12 -19.30 -11.27 -0.10
CA VAL A 12 -18.13 -10.94 -0.89
C VAL A 12 -17.81 -12.07 -1.84
N CYS A 13 -17.68 -11.76 -3.13
CA CYS A 13 -17.09 -12.67 -4.11
C CYS A 13 -15.58 -12.59 -3.99
N VAL A 14 -14.94 -13.55 -3.32
CA VAL A 14 -13.49 -13.54 -3.05
C VAL A 14 -12.72 -13.78 -4.35
N TYR A 15 -11.90 -12.83 -4.76
CA TYR A 15 -11.10 -12.91 -5.97
C TYR A 15 -9.65 -13.29 -5.72
N GLY A 16 -9.12 -12.99 -4.55
CA GLY A 16 -7.75 -13.35 -4.17
C GLY A 16 -7.50 -13.24 -2.69
N MET A 17 -6.45 -13.91 -2.23
CA MET A 17 -5.99 -13.86 -0.83
C MET A 17 -4.49 -13.62 -0.80
N PHE A 18 -4.03 -12.94 0.24
CA PHE A 18 -2.61 -12.69 0.46
C PHE A 18 -2.33 -12.54 1.96
N GLU A 19 -1.08 -12.67 2.32
CA GLU A 19 -0.60 -12.47 3.68
C GLU A 19 0.36 -11.28 3.72
N ARG A 20 0.31 -10.52 4.79
CA ARG A 20 1.26 -9.47 5.09
C ARG A 20 1.52 -9.40 6.58
N GLU A 21 2.79 -9.50 6.96
CA GLU A 21 3.24 -9.44 8.36
C GLU A 21 2.48 -10.41 9.29
N GLY A 22 2.25 -11.62 8.81
CA GLY A 22 1.53 -12.66 9.56
C GLY A 22 0.02 -12.48 9.62
N VAL A 23 -0.55 -11.49 8.93
CA VAL A 23 -1.99 -11.25 8.86
C VAL A 23 -2.51 -11.62 7.48
N ALA A 24 -3.54 -12.47 7.44
CA ALA A 24 -4.20 -12.86 6.20
C ALA A 24 -5.25 -11.83 5.78
N TYR A 25 -5.29 -11.56 4.49
CA TYR A 25 -6.24 -10.67 3.84
C TYR A 25 -6.88 -11.35 2.65
N PHE A 26 -8.07 -10.91 2.29
CA PHE A 26 -8.69 -11.26 1.02
C PHE A 26 -9.26 -10.02 0.35
N CYS A 27 -9.31 -10.04 -0.98
CA CYS A 27 -10.00 -9.02 -1.75
C CYS A 27 -11.06 -9.66 -2.63
N GLY A 28 -12.10 -8.90 -2.89
CA GLY A 28 -13.22 -9.38 -3.70
C GLY A 28 -14.31 -8.33 -3.83
N LEU A 29 -15.28 -8.64 -4.68
CA LEU A 29 -16.44 -7.79 -4.93
C LEU A 29 -17.36 -7.80 -3.72
N ASP A 30 -17.52 -6.65 -3.09
CA ASP A 30 -18.40 -6.43 -1.95
C ASP A 30 -19.81 -6.07 -2.45
N ASN A 31 -20.82 -6.85 -2.06
CA ASN A 31 -22.21 -6.64 -2.46
C ASN A 31 -22.85 -5.35 -1.87
N VAL A 32 -22.24 -4.77 -0.85
CA VAL A 32 -22.78 -3.53 -0.22
C VAL A 32 -22.35 -2.29 -1.00
N THR A 33 -21.09 -2.26 -1.41
CA THR A 33 -20.51 -1.10 -2.13
C THR A 33 -20.46 -1.28 -3.64
N ASP A 34 -20.67 -2.50 -4.13
CA ASP A 34 -20.50 -2.92 -5.53
C ASP A 34 -19.10 -2.60 -6.07
N ASP A 35 -18.11 -2.74 -5.18
CA ASP A 35 -16.71 -2.41 -5.45
C ASP A 35 -15.80 -3.53 -4.97
N ILE A 36 -14.61 -3.65 -5.57
CA ILE A 36 -13.58 -4.58 -5.09
C ILE A 36 -12.90 -3.95 -3.89
N ARG A 37 -12.95 -4.65 -2.76
CA ARG A 37 -12.39 -4.19 -1.49
C ARG A 37 -11.48 -5.24 -0.87
N THR A 38 -10.58 -4.79 -0.01
CA THR A 38 -9.68 -5.64 0.78
C THR A 38 -10.16 -5.71 2.23
N PHE A 39 -10.14 -6.91 2.79
CA PHE A 39 -10.60 -7.22 4.15
C PHE A 39 -9.54 -8.01 4.90
N ARG A 40 -9.45 -7.76 6.20
CA ARG A 40 -8.62 -8.56 7.11
C ARG A 40 -9.39 -9.79 7.56
N CYS A 41 -8.77 -10.97 7.45
CA CYS A 41 -9.41 -12.22 7.86
C CYS A 41 -9.63 -12.29 9.37
N ASP A 42 -8.74 -11.71 10.19
CA ASP A 42 -8.85 -11.72 11.64
C ASP A 42 -9.99 -10.85 12.20
N ARG A 43 -10.62 -10.01 11.36
CA ARG A 43 -11.81 -9.23 11.72
C ARG A 43 -13.13 -9.93 11.40
N ILE A 44 -13.07 -11.12 10.83
CA ILE A 44 -14.26 -11.93 10.55
C ILE A 44 -14.73 -12.55 11.86
N VAL A 45 -15.96 -12.23 12.28
CA VAL A 45 -16.58 -12.81 13.46
C VAL A 45 -17.21 -14.16 13.12
N ARG A 46 -17.86 -14.24 11.96
CA ARG A 46 -18.52 -15.46 11.47
C ARG A 46 -18.60 -15.40 9.95
N ALA A 47 -18.37 -16.54 9.30
CA ALA A 47 -18.49 -16.67 7.87
C ALA A 47 -19.27 -17.94 7.51
N TRP A 48 -20.01 -17.87 6.42
CA TRP A 48 -20.64 -19.02 5.79
C TRP A 48 -20.59 -18.85 4.28
N ARG A 49 -20.67 -19.94 3.56
CA ARG A 49 -20.58 -19.95 2.11
C ARG A 49 -21.99 -20.05 1.51
N PRO A 50 -22.46 -19.04 0.77
CA PRO A 50 -23.66 -19.18 -0.05
C PRO A 50 -23.45 -20.18 -1.17
N SER A 51 -24.54 -20.78 -1.65
CA SER A 51 -24.49 -21.75 -2.74
C SER A 51 -24.27 -21.17 -4.12
N LYS A 52 -24.37 -19.83 -4.26
CA LYS A 52 -24.23 -19.12 -5.53
C LYS A 52 -22.76 -19.09 -5.98
N ALA A 53 -22.52 -19.57 -7.20
CA ALA A 53 -21.21 -19.47 -7.84
C ALA A 53 -20.97 -18.07 -8.43
N TYR A 54 -19.72 -17.68 -8.55
CA TYR A 54 -19.29 -16.45 -9.22
C TYR A 54 -18.01 -16.71 -10.03
N VAL A 55 -17.75 -15.82 -10.96
CA VAL A 55 -16.55 -15.88 -11.82
C VAL A 55 -15.65 -14.68 -11.51
N ILE A 56 -14.35 -14.94 -11.35
CA ILE A 56 -13.36 -13.88 -11.20
C ILE A 56 -13.17 -13.22 -12.56
N PRO A 57 -13.31 -11.87 -12.67
CA PRO A 57 -13.09 -11.18 -13.94
C PRO A 57 -11.68 -11.43 -14.49
N ALA A 58 -11.58 -11.62 -15.81
CA ALA A 58 -10.29 -11.91 -16.47
C ALA A 58 -9.27 -10.75 -16.34
N ASN A 59 -9.77 -9.53 -16.18
CA ASN A 59 -8.95 -8.33 -15.99
C ASN A 59 -8.59 -8.06 -14.51
N PHE A 60 -9.01 -8.92 -13.59
CA PHE A 60 -8.63 -8.78 -12.19
C PHE A 60 -7.14 -9.05 -11.99
N ASN A 61 -6.46 -8.13 -11.31
CA ASN A 61 -5.06 -8.29 -10.91
C ASN A 61 -4.93 -8.06 -9.40
N LEU A 62 -4.53 -9.11 -8.69
CA LEU A 62 -4.36 -9.06 -7.23
C LEU A 62 -3.37 -7.97 -6.79
N ASN A 63 -2.35 -7.68 -7.61
CA ASN A 63 -1.34 -6.67 -7.30
C ASN A 63 -1.94 -5.27 -7.14
N ASP A 64 -3.05 -4.96 -7.80
CA ASP A 64 -3.72 -3.67 -7.66
C ASP A 64 -4.34 -3.47 -6.28
N TYR A 65 -4.53 -4.56 -5.52
CA TYR A 65 -5.15 -4.58 -4.20
C TYR A 65 -4.16 -4.90 -3.07
N LEU A 66 -2.91 -5.18 -3.40
CA LEU A 66 -1.83 -5.25 -2.42
C LEU A 66 -1.58 -3.85 -1.87
N PHE A 67 -1.44 -3.77 -0.56
CA PHE A 67 -1.28 -2.48 0.09
C PHE A 67 0.12 -2.30 0.68
N PHE A 68 0.47 -1.06 0.89
CA PHE A 68 1.65 -0.62 1.61
C PHE A 68 1.26 0.00 2.95
N GLU A 69 2.21 0.19 3.85
CA GLU A 69 1.97 0.82 5.15
C GLU A 69 1.40 2.23 5.02
N PHE A 70 1.74 2.94 3.95
CA PHE A 70 1.22 4.28 3.68
C PHE A 70 -0.22 4.33 3.16
N ASP A 71 -0.88 3.17 3.02
CA ASP A 71 -2.31 3.09 2.65
C ASP A 71 -3.25 3.24 3.86
N PHE A 72 -2.72 3.14 5.09
CA PHE A 72 -3.50 3.07 6.32
C PHE A 72 -3.62 4.41 7.05
N ALA A 73 -4.23 5.38 6.42
CA ALA A 73 -4.64 6.61 7.08
C ALA A 73 -6.04 7.02 6.62
N ASP A 74 -6.81 7.58 7.52
CA ASP A 74 -8.12 8.15 7.22
C ASP A 74 -7.94 9.58 6.66
N ARG A 75 -7.31 9.65 5.49
CA ARG A 75 -7.00 10.88 4.76
C ARG A 75 -7.18 10.68 3.28
N PRO A 76 -7.51 11.74 2.51
CA PRO A 76 -7.49 11.66 1.05
C PRO A 76 -6.11 11.25 0.54
N PRO A 77 -6.03 10.46 -0.54
CA PRO A 77 -4.75 10.10 -1.14
C PRO A 77 -4.08 11.32 -1.76
N VAL A 78 -2.76 11.34 -1.67
CA VAL A 78 -1.89 12.36 -2.28
C VAL A 78 -0.91 11.66 -3.20
N ALA A 79 -0.73 12.17 -4.41
CA ALA A 79 0.28 11.64 -5.33
C ALA A 79 1.68 11.93 -4.79
N ALA A 80 2.44 10.86 -4.53
CA ALA A 80 3.81 10.93 -4.08
C ALA A 80 4.75 10.41 -5.18
N THR A 81 5.86 11.11 -5.41
CA THR A 81 6.86 10.72 -6.40
C THR A 81 8.19 10.43 -5.71
N PHE A 82 8.77 9.29 -6.06
CA PHE A 82 10.08 8.86 -5.61
C PHE A 82 11.00 8.69 -6.81
N SER A 83 12.29 8.95 -6.65
CA SER A 83 13.32 8.66 -7.64
C SER A 83 14.20 7.50 -7.18
N PHE A 84 14.80 6.82 -8.14
CA PHE A 84 15.80 5.78 -7.90
C PHE A 84 17.13 6.21 -8.49
N ALA A 85 18.23 5.68 -7.95
CA ALA A 85 19.54 5.92 -8.51
C ALA A 85 19.60 5.43 -9.97
N PRO A 86 20.35 6.12 -10.86
CA PRO A 86 20.36 5.79 -12.30
C PRO A 86 20.74 4.34 -12.62
N GLN A 87 21.56 3.71 -11.79
CA GLN A 87 22.01 2.32 -11.93
C GLN A 87 21.02 1.29 -11.37
N THR A 88 19.94 1.72 -10.74
CA THR A 88 18.97 0.80 -10.14
C THR A 88 18.29 -0.05 -11.21
N GLN A 89 18.29 -1.36 -11.02
CA GLN A 89 17.72 -2.31 -11.98
C GLN A 89 16.20 -2.28 -11.95
N ILE A 90 15.59 -2.34 -13.12
CA ILE A 90 14.12 -2.30 -13.26
C ILE A 90 13.42 -3.47 -12.53
N ASP A 91 14.03 -4.63 -12.48
CA ASP A 91 13.46 -5.79 -11.79
C ASP A 91 13.34 -5.54 -10.27
N MET A 92 14.32 -4.86 -9.68
CA MET A 92 14.25 -4.44 -8.29
C MET A 92 13.12 -3.43 -8.07
N ILE A 93 12.99 -2.44 -8.95
CA ILE A 93 11.93 -1.43 -8.89
C ILE A 93 10.55 -2.09 -9.02
N ASN A 94 10.39 -3.01 -9.95
CA ASN A 94 9.14 -3.75 -10.12
C ASN A 94 8.77 -4.58 -8.89
N GLY A 95 9.74 -5.24 -8.27
CA GLY A 95 9.54 -6.00 -7.03
C GLY A 95 9.12 -5.10 -5.87
N LEU A 96 9.69 -3.90 -5.78
CA LEU A 96 9.41 -2.93 -4.73
C LEU A 96 8.04 -2.25 -4.92
N THR A 97 7.70 -1.86 -6.15
CA THR A 97 6.46 -1.15 -6.47
C THR A 97 5.24 -2.06 -6.58
N ARG A 98 5.45 -3.37 -6.77
CA ARG A 98 4.42 -4.40 -6.90
C ARG A 98 3.38 -4.10 -7.97
N GLY A 99 3.77 -3.40 -9.03
CA GLY A 99 2.88 -3.00 -10.12
C GLY A 99 1.93 -1.85 -9.79
N ARG A 100 2.06 -1.22 -8.62
CA ARG A 100 1.25 -0.05 -8.25
C ARG A 100 1.87 1.25 -8.74
N GLY A 101 1.00 2.22 -9.04
CA GLY A 101 1.41 3.53 -9.49
C GLY A 101 1.98 3.54 -10.90
N GLU A 102 2.70 4.57 -11.23
CA GLU A 102 3.27 4.81 -12.54
C GLU A 102 4.78 4.92 -12.46
N LEU A 103 5.47 4.18 -13.33
CA LEU A 103 6.91 4.29 -13.52
C LEU A 103 7.20 5.15 -14.75
N ALA A 104 8.13 6.07 -14.61
CA ALA A 104 8.66 6.86 -15.71
C ALA A 104 10.19 6.76 -15.75
N HIS A 105 10.76 6.68 -16.94
CA HIS A 105 12.21 6.64 -17.14
C HIS A 105 12.67 7.88 -17.88
N THR A 106 13.69 8.53 -17.35
CA THR A 106 14.36 9.69 -17.95
C THR A 106 15.87 9.47 -17.95
N ASP A 107 16.61 10.39 -18.54
CA ASP A 107 18.08 10.36 -18.48
C ASP A 107 18.63 10.40 -17.04
N ALA A 108 17.85 10.92 -16.10
CA ALA A 108 18.20 10.94 -14.68
C ALA A 108 17.89 9.63 -13.93
N GLY A 109 17.25 8.66 -14.58
CA GLY A 109 16.86 7.38 -14.00
C GLY A 109 15.34 7.19 -13.91
N TRP A 110 14.92 6.25 -13.09
CA TRP A 110 13.51 5.91 -12.87
C TRP A 110 12.87 6.77 -11.80
N THR A 111 11.61 7.09 -12.01
CA THR A 111 10.73 7.67 -10.98
C THR A 111 9.48 6.81 -10.83
N TRP A 112 8.93 6.79 -9.62
CA TRP A 112 7.69 6.12 -9.27
C TRP A 112 6.72 7.10 -8.66
N THR A 113 5.52 7.23 -9.23
CA THR A 113 4.43 8.05 -8.69
C THR A 113 3.29 7.16 -8.26
N VAL A 114 2.89 7.28 -7.00
CA VAL A 114 1.88 6.43 -6.36
C VAL A 114 1.05 7.26 -5.39
N ASP A 115 -0.24 6.95 -5.27
CA ASP A 115 -1.10 7.57 -4.28
C ASP A 115 -0.77 7.04 -2.88
N VAL A 116 -0.59 7.94 -1.94
CA VAL A 116 -0.32 7.64 -0.53
C VAL A 116 -1.31 8.36 0.37
N ARG A 117 -1.74 7.72 1.44
CA ARG A 117 -2.62 8.33 2.46
C ARG A 117 -1.86 8.80 3.69
N ASP A 118 -0.71 8.22 3.96
CA ASP A 118 0.15 8.53 5.10
C ASP A 118 1.55 8.91 4.61
N LEU A 119 1.85 10.19 4.63
CA LEU A 119 3.15 10.73 4.16
C LEU A 119 4.31 10.34 5.07
N GLU A 120 4.09 10.19 6.37
CA GLU A 120 5.14 9.72 7.29
C GLU A 120 5.49 8.26 7.04
N ALA A 121 4.48 7.42 6.86
CA ALA A 121 4.69 6.02 6.48
C ALA A 121 5.36 5.90 5.10
N ALA A 122 5.00 6.74 4.13
CA ALA A 122 5.64 6.80 2.82
C ALA A 122 7.11 7.23 2.92
N ALA A 123 7.43 8.20 3.77
CA ALA A 123 8.80 8.61 4.04
C ALA A 123 9.61 7.50 4.71
N SER A 124 9.02 6.77 5.66
CA SER A 124 9.64 5.61 6.30
C SER A 124 9.90 4.48 5.31
N PHE A 125 8.96 4.21 4.42
CA PHE A 125 9.14 3.24 3.33
C PHE A 125 10.30 3.63 2.43
N CYS A 126 10.38 4.89 2.03
CA CYS A 126 11.48 5.42 1.23
C CYS A 126 12.82 5.31 1.97
N MET A 127 12.84 5.59 3.28
CA MET A 127 14.04 5.46 4.12
C MET A 127 14.54 4.02 4.18
N ALA A 128 13.65 3.05 4.28
CA ALA A 128 14.01 1.64 4.29
C ALA A 128 14.70 1.20 2.98
N HIS A 129 14.47 1.92 1.88
CA HIS A 129 15.07 1.66 0.56
C HIS A 129 16.10 2.72 0.14
N ALA A 130 16.56 3.55 1.07
CA ALA A 130 17.55 4.59 0.78
C ALA A 130 18.90 4.03 0.28
N MET A 131 19.29 2.86 0.77
CA MET A 131 20.51 2.18 0.33
C MET A 131 20.40 1.69 -1.12
N ASP A 132 19.18 1.46 -1.61
CA ASP A 132 18.88 1.12 -2.99
C ASP A 132 18.75 2.38 -3.89
N GLY A 133 19.03 3.55 -3.34
CA GLY A 133 19.03 4.82 -4.04
C GLY A 133 17.67 5.49 -4.13
N MET A 134 16.66 5.02 -3.37
CA MET A 134 15.34 5.63 -3.35
C MET A 134 15.35 6.97 -2.60
N ARG A 135 14.74 8.00 -3.21
CA ARG A 135 14.64 9.36 -2.64
C ARG A 135 13.25 9.93 -2.88
N PRO A 136 12.73 10.74 -1.94
CA PRO A 136 11.48 11.46 -2.16
C PRO A 136 11.69 12.64 -3.11
N VAL A 137 10.76 12.81 -4.05
CA VAL A 137 10.80 13.91 -5.03
C VAL A 137 9.68 14.92 -4.78
N ALA A 138 8.45 14.44 -4.60
CA ALA A 138 7.25 15.25 -4.41
C ALA A 138 6.18 14.47 -3.64
N PRO A 139 5.25 15.14 -2.96
CA PRO A 139 5.16 16.57 -2.74
C PRO A 139 6.20 17.09 -1.73
N LYS A 140 6.24 18.41 -1.54
CA LYS A 140 7.13 19.05 -0.55
C LYS A 140 6.93 18.47 0.86
N SER A 141 5.70 18.17 1.24
CA SER A 141 5.36 17.56 2.53
C SER A 141 5.97 16.16 2.72
N LEU A 142 6.11 15.37 1.67
CA LEU A 142 6.83 14.10 1.70
C LEU A 142 8.33 14.32 1.99
N LYS A 143 8.93 15.30 1.33
CA LYS A 143 10.35 15.66 1.55
C LYS A 143 10.58 16.18 2.97
N GLN A 144 9.64 16.93 3.51
CA GLN A 144 9.69 17.40 4.90
C GLN A 144 9.61 16.23 5.89
N ALA A 145 8.70 15.28 5.67
CA ALA A 145 8.60 14.07 6.48
C ALA A 145 9.88 13.23 6.44
N TRP A 146 10.48 13.09 5.27
CA TRP A 146 11.78 12.44 5.07
C TRP A 146 12.89 13.13 5.86
N ASN A 147 13.03 14.45 5.73
CA ASN A 147 14.05 15.23 6.44
C ASN A 147 13.88 15.11 7.96
N HIS A 148 12.63 15.13 8.43
CA HIS A 148 12.32 14.97 9.84
C HIS A 148 12.74 13.57 10.38
N LEU A 149 12.56 12.52 9.60
CA LEU A 149 13.05 11.18 9.95
C LEU A 149 14.58 11.13 10.04
N ILE A 150 15.29 11.77 9.11
CA ILE A 150 16.76 11.84 9.14
C ILE A 150 17.22 12.56 10.41
N GLU A 151 16.64 13.71 10.73
CA GLU A 151 16.98 14.49 11.92
C GLU A 151 16.76 13.70 13.20
N ARG A 152 15.62 12.99 13.33
CA ARG A 152 15.32 12.12 14.46
C ARG A 152 16.34 10.99 14.60
N THR A 153 16.65 10.32 13.51
CA THR A 153 17.60 9.19 13.49
C THR A 153 18.99 9.63 13.91
N VAL A 154 19.49 10.74 13.36
CA VAL A 154 20.78 11.31 13.73
C VAL A 154 20.80 11.73 15.21
N HIS A 155 19.74 12.36 15.70
CA HIS A 155 19.62 12.82 17.08
C HIS A 155 19.59 11.65 18.08
N GLU A 156 18.89 10.58 17.79
CA GLU A 156 18.84 9.36 18.60
C GLU A 156 20.21 8.67 18.66
N HIS A 157 20.94 8.58 17.57
CA HIS A 157 22.29 8.01 17.52
C HIS A 157 23.33 8.89 18.24
N ALA A 158 23.17 10.18 18.23
CA ALA A 158 24.07 11.10 18.95
C ALA A 158 23.94 11.00 20.47
N ARG A 159 22.86 10.41 20.98
CA ARG A 159 22.62 10.20 22.42
C ARG A 159 23.07 8.82 22.94
N ALA A 160 23.40 7.92 22.05
CA ALA A 160 23.81 6.56 22.41
C ALA A 160 25.26 6.49 22.91
#